data_95028db5b1b080df54d996e3d79d312d
#
_entry.id   95028db5b1b080df54d996e3d79d312d
#
_cell.length_a   1.000
_cell.length_b   1.000
_cell.length_c   1.000
_cell.angle_alpha   90.00
_cell.angle_beta   90.00
_cell.angle_gamma   90.00
#
_symmetry.space_group_name_H-M   'P 1'
#
loop_
_entity.id
_entity.type
_entity.pdbx_description
1 polymer ?
#
loop_
_entity_poly.entity_id
_entity_poly.type
_entity_poly.pdbx_seq_one_letter_code
_entity_poly.pdbx_strand_id
1 'polypeptide(L)'
;SKSKTATNLDSNFESDVTLSLPAAEEQLVTDVVFVLDKSTSATVEAKSLEMLRSLKDQLENTGAKINVGVVIFNAVANVANNGEFFDLATEYADIEAAIQQTLKSGTNMHAGLLAGKAMLDADTSVDSSRKYLILVSDGLTYYYCKGGNYDQAYTISSRNGGDTGTGGRNEQPNDGLSAWECKY
;
A
#
# COMPACT_ATOMS: atom_id res chain seq x y z
N SER A 1 -17.51 28.40 -10.45
CA SER A 1 -18.12 29.18 -11.55
C SER A 1 -17.26 30.40 -11.87
N LYS A 2 -17.11 30.72 -13.15
CA LYS A 2 -16.43 31.95 -13.59
C LYS A 2 -17.44 33.12 -13.39
N SER A 3 -16.99 34.21 -12.81
CA SER A 3 -17.80 35.42 -12.72
C SER A 3 -17.05 36.64 -13.23
N LYS A 4 -17.78 37.57 -13.75
CA LYS A 4 -17.30 38.87 -14.18
C LYS A 4 -18.26 39.93 -13.66
N THR A 5 -17.76 40.89 -12.94
CA THR A 5 -18.53 42.09 -12.51
C THR A 5 -17.84 43.34 -12.98
N ALA A 6 -18.60 44.37 -13.23
CA ALA A 6 -18.10 45.70 -13.54
C ALA A 6 -18.86 46.72 -12.72
N THR A 7 -18.19 47.74 -12.25
CA THR A 7 -18.84 48.93 -11.64
C THR A 7 -19.45 49.81 -12.73
N ASN A 8 -20.35 50.68 -12.35
CA ASN A 8 -20.75 51.75 -13.25
C ASN A 8 -19.59 52.70 -13.53
N LEU A 9 -19.63 53.39 -14.64
CA LEU A 9 -18.65 54.42 -14.97
C LEU A 9 -18.64 55.51 -13.90
N ASP A 10 -17.49 55.90 -13.45
CA ASP A 10 -17.30 57.05 -12.56
C ASP A 10 -17.33 58.38 -13.32
N SER A 11 -17.02 59.48 -12.65
CA SER A 11 -16.99 60.83 -13.26
C SER A 11 -15.86 61.01 -14.28
N ASN A 12 -14.88 60.10 -14.33
CA ASN A 12 -13.77 60.09 -15.30
C ASN A 12 -14.02 59.14 -16.45
N PHE A 13 -15.25 58.51 -16.49
CA PHE A 13 -15.61 57.48 -17.45
C PHE A 13 -14.80 56.16 -17.28
N GLU A 14 -14.32 55.86 -16.06
CA GLU A 14 -13.61 54.64 -15.70
C GLU A 14 -14.55 53.65 -15.03
N SER A 15 -14.29 52.36 -15.20
CA SER A 15 -15.02 51.26 -14.58
C SER A 15 -14.05 50.18 -14.15
N ASP A 16 -14.19 49.73 -12.91
CA ASP A 16 -13.45 48.54 -12.42
C ASP A 16 -14.11 47.25 -12.89
N VAL A 17 -13.34 46.40 -13.52
CA VAL A 17 -13.75 45.06 -13.94
C VAL A 17 -13.08 44.03 -13.08
N THR A 18 -13.86 43.29 -12.29
CA THR A 18 -13.39 42.16 -11.50
C THR A 18 -13.68 40.84 -12.23
N LEU A 19 -12.61 40.08 -12.50
CA LEU A 19 -12.70 38.73 -13.04
C LEU A 19 -12.39 37.74 -11.91
N SER A 20 -13.36 36.92 -11.57
CA SER A 20 -13.14 35.79 -10.67
C SER A 20 -12.97 34.53 -11.49
N LEU A 21 -11.78 33.97 -11.43
CA LEU A 21 -11.49 32.64 -11.97
C LEU A 21 -11.51 31.66 -10.78
N PRO A 22 -12.28 30.57 -10.85
CA PRO A 22 -12.15 29.55 -9.84
C PRO A 22 -10.71 29.02 -9.92
N ALA A 23 -10.05 28.84 -8.79
CA ALA A 23 -8.88 27.99 -8.73
C ALA A 23 -9.28 26.62 -9.28
N ALA A 24 -8.42 25.99 -10.07
CA ALA A 24 -8.61 24.58 -10.39
C ALA A 24 -8.71 23.84 -9.04
N GLU A 25 -9.79 23.11 -8.83
CA GLU A 25 -9.83 22.20 -7.68
C GLU A 25 -8.64 21.26 -7.84
N GLU A 26 -7.71 21.34 -6.90
CA GLU A 26 -6.57 20.42 -6.87
C GLU A 26 -7.13 19.02 -6.60
N GLN A 27 -6.92 18.11 -7.56
CA GLN A 27 -7.37 16.74 -7.40
C GLN A 27 -6.58 16.11 -6.24
N LEU A 28 -7.27 15.73 -5.19
CA LEU A 28 -6.64 15.04 -4.06
C LEU A 28 -6.23 13.63 -4.49
N VAL A 29 -4.93 13.38 -4.42
CA VAL A 29 -4.34 12.07 -4.69
C VAL A 29 -4.01 11.38 -3.37
N THR A 30 -4.31 10.10 -3.27
CA THR A 30 -4.06 9.27 -2.09
C THR A 30 -3.42 7.96 -2.52
N ASP A 31 -2.37 7.55 -1.83
CA ASP A 31 -1.73 6.25 -2.01
C ASP A 31 -2.24 5.26 -0.98
N VAL A 32 -2.65 4.09 -1.44
CA VAL A 32 -3.08 2.97 -0.60
C VAL A 32 -2.32 1.72 -1.01
N VAL A 33 -1.52 1.16 -0.13
CA VAL A 33 -0.82 -0.10 -0.37
C VAL A 33 -1.49 -1.23 0.41
N PHE A 34 -2.00 -2.23 -0.31
CA PHE A 34 -2.46 -3.49 0.26
C PHE A 34 -1.26 -4.41 0.45
N VAL A 35 -1.06 -4.88 1.68
CA VAL A 35 -0.03 -5.86 2.05
C VAL A 35 -0.75 -7.13 2.50
N LEU A 36 -0.72 -8.17 1.66
CA LEU A 36 -1.60 -9.33 1.79
C LEU A 36 -0.83 -10.61 2.07
N ASP A 37 -1.24 -11.29 3.12
CA ASP A 37 -0.74 -12.61 3.47
C ASP A 37 -1.25 -13.66 2.48
N LYS A 38 -0.36 -14.24 1.73
CA LYS A 38 -0.65 -15.33 0.79
C LYS A 38 -0.03 -16.67 1.25
N SER A 39 0.22 -16.80 2.54
CA SER A 39 0.56 -18.08 3.13
C SER A 39 -0.58 -19.08 2.95
N THR A 40 -0.27 -20.37 3.03
CA THR A 40 -1.24 -21.43 2.73
C THR A 40 -2.46 -21.42 3.70
N SER A 41 -2.27 -20.93 4.91
CA SER A 41 -3.33 -20.84 5.94
C SER A 41 -4.20 -19.59 5.82
N ALA A 42 -3.68 -18.55 5.21
CA ALA A 42 -4.36 -17.26 5.16
C ALA A 42 -5.48 -17.25 4.11
N THR A 43 -6.67 -16.83 4.51
CA THR A 43 -7.85 -16.70 3.66
C THR A 43 -8.23 -15.24 3.46
N VAL A 44 -7.23 -14.42 3.08
CA VAL A 44 -7.37 -12.96 3.06
C VAL A 44 -7.93 -12.40 1.74
N GLU A 45 -7.94 -13.21 0.67
CA GLU A 45 -8.25 -12.76 -0.67
C GLU A 45 -9.66 -12.15 -0.79
N ALA A 46 -10.67 -12.91 -0.37
CA ALA A 46 -12.07 -12.46 -0.46
C ALA A 46 -12.30 -11.15 0.29
N LYS A 47 -11.68 -11.00 1.47
CA LYS A 47 -11.77 -9.80 2.28
C LYS A 47 -11.04 -8.62 1.63
N SER A 48 -9.90 -8.85 1.03
CA SER A 48 -9.13 -7.82 0.33
C SER A 48 -9.89 -7.30 -0.90
N LEU A 49 -10.53 -8.19 -1.66
CA LEU A 49 -11.39 -7.83 -2.79
C LEU A 49 -12.64 -7.06 -2.35
N GLU A 50 -13.25 -7.43 -1.23
CA GLU A 50 -14.36 -6.69 -0.64
C GLU A 50 -13.94 -5.26 -0.26
N MET A 51 -12.78 -5.12 0.39
CA MET A 51 -12.23 -3.81 0.77
C MET A 51 -11.90 -2.96 -0.45
N LEU A 52 -11.30 -3.54 -1.49
CA LEU A 52 -10.99 -2.85 -2.75
C LEU A 52 -12.28 -2.33 -3.41
N ARG A 53 -13.32 -3.16 -3.48
CA ARG A 53 -14.62 -2.78 -4.04
C ARG A 53 -15.25 -1.66 -3.25
N SER A 54 -15.29 -1.79 -1.91
CA SER A 54 -15.82 -0.74 -1.04
C SER A 54 -15.09 0.59 -1.21
N LEU A 55 -13.75 0.55 -1.36
CA LEU A 55 -12.95 1.74 -1.62
C LEU A 55 -13.34 2.40 -2.95
N LYS A 56 -13.47 1.60 -4.02
CA LYS A 56 -13.92 2.09 -5.32
C LYS A 56 -15.30 2.73 -5.24
N ASP A 57 -16.29 2.03 -4.66
CA ASP A 57 -17.68 2.48 -4.59
C ASP A 57 -17.84 3.78 -3.80
N GLN A 58 -17.09 3.93 -2.70
CA GLN A 58 -17.11 5.14 -1.88
C GLN A 58 -16.49 6.36 -2.57
N LEU A 59 -15.62 6.16 -3.50
CA LEU A 59 -14.87 7.21 -4.18
C LEU A 59 -15.43 7.54 -5.56
N GLU A 60 -16.34 6.71 -6.05
CA GLU A 60 -16.99 6.87 -7.33
C GLU A 60 -17.66 8.21 -7.44
N ASN A 61 -17.53 9.21 -7.81
CA ASN A 61 -18.16 10.55 -7.84
C ASN A 61 -17.54 11.59 -6.90
N THR A 62 -16.43 11.29 -6.23
CA THR A 62 -15.77 12.27 -5.35
C THR A 62 -14.75 13.14 -6.09
N GLY A 63 -14.34 12.76 -7.30
CA GLY A 63 -13.23 13.39 -8.01
C GLY A 63 -11.84 13.09 -7.39
N ALA A 64 -11.77 12.31 -6.32
CA ALA A 64 -10.50 11.90 -5.74
C ALA A 64 -9.80 10.89 -6.64
N LYS A 65 -8.48 10.95 -6.68
CA LYS A 65 -7.62 9.95 -7.33
C LYS A 65 -7.01 9.04 -6.27
N ILE A 66 -7.14 7.72 -6.45
CA ILE A 66 -6.52 6.73 -5.58
C ILE A 66 -5.53 5.91 -6.38
N ASN A 67 -4.30 5.94 -5.95
CA ASN A 67 -3.25 5.04 -6.40
C ASN A 67 -3.23 3.80 -5.49
N VAL A 68 -3.26 2.61 -6.06
CA VAL A 68 -3.27 1.35 -5.31
C VAL A 68 -1.99 0.59 -5.57
N GLY A 69 -1.25 0.32 -4.52
CA GLY A 69 -0.14 -0.63 -4.53
C GLY A 69 -0.58 -2.00 -4.01
N VAL A 70 -0.05 -3.06 -4.58
CA VAL A 70 -0.31 -4.42 -4.10
C VAL A 70 1.00 -5.13 -3.81
N VAL A 71 1.15 -5.53 -2.57
CA VAL A 71 2.22 -6.39 -2.09
C VAL A 71 1.60 -7.66 -1.56
N ILE A 72 1.99 -8.79 -2.11
CA ILE A 72 1.60 -10.10 -1.57
C ILE A 72 2.82 -10.76 -0.97
N PHE A 73 2.68 -11.43 0.16
CA PHE A 73 3.82 -12.07 0.81
C PHE A 73 3.55 -13.51 1.22
N ASN A 74 4.62 -14.30 1.17
CA ASN A 74 4.76 -15.60 1.81
C ASN A 74 6.07 -15.60 2.63
N ALA A 75 7.09 -16.37 2.27
CA ALA A 75 8.41 -16.28 2.89
C ALA A 75 9.15 -14.96 2.54
N VAL A 76 8.82 -14.36 1.41
CA VAL A 76 9.35 -13.07 0.92
C VAL A 76 8.21 -12.19 0.42
N ALA A 77 8.47 -10.93 0.16
CA ALA A 77 7.50 -10.05 -0.45
C ALA A 77 7.61 -10.07 -1.98
N ASN A 78 6.44 -9.99 -2.63
CA ASN A 78 6.28 -9.85 -4.07
C ASN A 78 5.47 -8.59 -4.33
N VAL A 79 6.08 -7.63 -4.98
CA VAL A 79 5.47 -6.35 -5.30
C VAL A 79 4.88 -6.44 -6.71
N ALA A 80 3.60 -6.17 -6.85
CA ALA A 80 2.93 -6.17 -8.14
C ALA A 80 3.35 -4.98 -9.01
N ASN A 81 3.07 -5.06 -10.31
CA ASN A 81 3.29 -3.98 -11.27
C ASN A 81 4.73 -3.39 -11.24
N ASN A 82 5.73 -4.23 -10.99
CA ASN A 82 7.14 -3.80 -10.89
C ASN A 82 7.38 -2.67 -9.87
N GLY A 83 6.52 -2.53 -8.87
CA GLY A 83 6.63 -1.49 -7.85
C GLY A 83 5.89 -0.19 -8.16
N GLU A 84 5.25 -0.10 -9.31
CA GLU A 84 4.41 1.04 -9.68
C GLU A 84 3.00 0.92 -9.08
N PHE A 85 2.39 2.06 -8.79
CA PHE A 85 1.00 2.09 -8.37
C PHE A 85 0.05 1.89 -9.57
N PHE A 86 -1.06 1.23 -9.32
CA PHE A 86 -2.21 1.21 -10.22
C PHE A 86 -3.13 2.39 -9.95
N ASP A 87 -3.78 2.89 -10.96
CA ASP A 87 -4.89 3.83 -10.80
C ASP A 87 -6.20 3.05 -10.55
N LEU A 88 -6.82 3.25 -9.39
CA LEU A 88 -8.03 2.52 -8.98
C LEU A 88 -9.18 2.65 -9.98
N ALA A 89 -9.31 3.79 -10.64
CA ALA A 89 -10.42 4.05 -11.55
C ALA A 89 -10.27 3.35 -12.90
N THR A 90 -9.03 3.20 -13.39
CA THR A 90 -8.76 2.72 -14.76
C THR A 90 -8.16 1.33 -14.80
N GLU A 91 -7.49 0.89 -13.72
CA GLU A 91 -6.75 -0.38 -13.67
C GLU A 91 -7.31 -1.35 -12.61
N TYR A 92 -8.61 -1.23 -12.30
CA TYR A 92 -9.25 -2.04 -11.27
C TYR A 92 -9.08 -3.56 -11.49
N ALA A 93 -9.20 -4.03 -12.74
CA ALA A 93 -9.05 -5.45 -13.06
C ALA A 93 -7.61 -5.96 -12.83
N ASP A 94 -6.61 -5.13 -13.06
CA ASP A 94 -5.21 -5.48 -12.83
C ASP A 94 -4.91 -5.55 -11.33
N ILE A 95 -5.52 -4.67 -10.52
CA ILE A 95 -5.45 -4.73 -9.07
C ILE A 95 -6.09 -6.02 -8.55
N GLU A 96 -7.29 -6.38 -9.03
CA GLU A 96 -7.94 -7.65 -8.67
C GLU A 96 -7.06 -8.84 -9.03
N ALA A 97 -6.48 -8.86 -10.23
CA ALA A 97 -5.59 -9.92 -10.68
C ALA A 97 -4.33 -10.03 -9.80
N ALA A 98 -3.75 -8.90 -9.38
CA ALA A 98 -2.62 -8.88 -8.47
C ALA A 98 -2.98 -9.45 -7.08
N ILE A 99 -4.15 -9.11 -6.55
CA ILE A 99 -4.66 -9.63 -5.27
C ILE A 99 -4.94 -11.14 -5.36
N GLN A 100 -5.38 -11.65 -6.50
CA GLN A 100 -5.74 -13.05 -6.71
C GLN A 100 -4.55 -13.97 -6.97
N GLN A 101 -3.34 -13.43 -7.12
CA GLN A 101 -2.15 -14.26 -7.28
C GLN A 101 -1.95 -15.18 -6.09
N THR A 102 -1.53 -16.42 -6.35
CA THR A 102 -1.26 -17.42 -5.34
C THR A 102 0.24 -17.58 -5.12
N LEU A 103 0.64 -17.75 -3.87
CA LEU A 103 2.01 -18.04 -3.49
C LEU A 103 2.12 -19.40 -2.81
N LYS A 104 3.36 -19.90 -2.68
CA LYS A 104 3.67 -21.09 -1.90
C LYS A 104 3.65 -20.75 -0.40
N SER A 105 3.76 -21.77 0.44
CA SER A 105 3.75 -21.61 1.89
C SER A 105 4.89 -20.73 2.41
N GLY A 106 4.72 -20.24 3.61
CA GLY A 106 5.64 -19.34 4.31
C GLY A 106 4.92 -18.04 4.68
N THR A 107 5.27 -17.49 5.84
CA THR A 107 4.64 -16.24 6.34
C THR A 107 5.72 -15.33 6.87
N ASN A 108 5.99 -14.25 6.15
CA ASN A 108 6.94 -13.21 6.49
C ASN A 108 6.25 -11.85 6.45
N MET A 109 5.51 -11.54 7.49
CA MET A 109 4.82 -10.26 7.62
C MET A 109 5.81 -9.07 7.56
N HIS A 110 7.00 -9.26 8.11
CA HIS A 110 8.05 -8.24 8.07
C HIS A 110 8.45 -7.88 6.63
N ALA A 111 8.61 -8.89 5.75
CA ALA A 111 8.87 -8.65 4.33
C ALA A 111 7.75 -7.83 3.68
N GLY A 112 6.51 -8.21 3.91
CA GLY A 112 5.35 -7.49 3.39
C GLY A 112 5.32 -6.03 3.82
N LEU A 113 5.53 -5.76 5.11
CA LEU A 113 5.54 -4.39 5.66
C LEU A 113 6.71 -3.57 5.12
N LEU A 114 7.92 -4.14 5.02
CA LEU A 114 9.06 -3.45 4.44
C LEU A 114 8.83 -3.08 2.97
N ALA A 115 8.31 -4.00 2.18
CA ALA A 115 8.01 -3.76 0.78
C ALA A 115 6.91 -2.70 0.60
N GLY A 116 5.84 -2.78 1.38
CA GLY A 116 4.76 -1.79 1.35
C GLY A 116 5.23 -0.40 1.76
N LYS A 117 6.07 -0.33 2.79
CA LYS A 117 6.70 0.93 3.20
C LYS A 117 7.60 1.49 2.11
N ALA A 118 8.47 0.66 1.52
CA ALA A 118 9.36 1.09 0.46
C ALA A 118 8.60 1.66 -0.75
N MET A 119 7.47 1.04 -1.10
CA MET A 119 6.59 1.52 -2.17
C MET A 119 6.00 2.90 -1.86
N LEU A 120 5.51 3.11 -0.64
CA LEU A 120 4.98 4.41 -0.19
C LEU A 120 6.07 5.48 -0.12
N ASP A 121 7.28 5.12 0.33
CA ASP A 121 8.39 6.07 0.42
C ASP A 121 8.92 6.49 -0.96
N ALA A 122 8.81 5.63 -1.96
CA ALA A 122 9.27 5.91 -3.32
C ALA A 122 8.40 6.97 -4.04
N ASP A 123 7.11 7.02 -3.75
CA ASP A 123 6.27 8.10 -4.29
C ASP A 123 6.44 9.37 -3.45
N THR A 124 7.11 10.36 -4.02
CA THR A 124 7.29 11.68 -3.39
C THR A 124 6.25 12.71 -3.85
N SER A 125 5.34 12.33 -4.73
CA SER A 125 4.32 13.22 -5.29
C SER A 125 3.10 13.38 -4.39
N VAL A 126 2.86 12.41 -3.49
CA VAL A 126 1.74 12.39 -2.56
C VAL A 126 2.22 12.74 -1.15
N ASP A 127 1.50 13.62 -0.47
CA ASP A 127 1.79 13.99 0.92
C ASP A 127 1.66 12.79 1.87
N SER A 128 2.55 12.71 2.86
CA SER A 128 2.60 11.59 3.80
C SER A 128 1.30 11.38 4.59
N SER A 129 0.51 12.43 4.79
CA SER A 129 -0.81 12.35 5.45
C SER A 129 -1.87 11.66 4.60
N ARG A 130 -1.57 11.41 3.33
CA ARG A 130 -2.45 10.71 2.37
C ARG A 130 -1.86 9.40 1.88
N LYS A 131 -0.98 8.79 2.67
CA LYS A 131 -0.37 7.50 2.40
C LYS A 131 -0.84 6.49 3.43
N TYR A 132 -1.37 5.38 2.96
CA TYR A 132 -1.95 4.35 3.81
C TYR A 132 -1.40 2.97 3.45
N LEU A 133 -1.11 2.18 4.48
CA LEU A 133 -0.75 0.78 4.33
C LEU A 133 -1.81 -0.07 5.03
N ILE A 134 -2.42 -0.99 4.31
CA ILE A 134 -3.44 -1.90 4.80
C ILE A 134 -2.86 -3.31 4.83
N LEU A 135 -2.57 -3.81 6.04
CA LEU A 135 -2.13 -5.18 6.23
C LEU A 135 -3.32 -6.11 6.45
N VAL A 136 -3.39 -7.19 5.68
CA VAL A 136 -4.38 -8.26 5.87
C VAL A 136 -3.65 -9.59 6.02
N SER A 137 -3.73 -10.19 7.19
CA SER A 137 -3.03 -11.42 7.57
C SER A 137 -3.82 -12.19 8.63
N ASP A 138 -3.55 -13.48 8.78
CA ASP A 138 -4.03 -14.30 9.91
C ASP A 138 -3.21 -14.07 11.20
N GLY A 139 -2.16 -13.26 11.14
CA GLY A 139 -1.40 -12.75 12.29
C GLY A 139 -0.24 -13.62 12.74
N LEU A 140 0.01 -14.79 12.15
CA LEU A 140 1.10 -15.67 12.57
C LEU A 140 2.27 -15.60 11.58
N THR A 141 3.42 -15.06 12.02
CA THR A 141 4.63 -14.98 11.20
C THR A 141 5.69 -15.99 11.62
N TYR A 142 6.41 -16.55 10.65
CA TYR A 142 7.47 -17.55 10.85
C TYR A 142 8.83 -17.08 10.36
N TYR A 143 8.85 -16.01 9.60
CA TYR A 143 10.05 -15.46 9.00
C TYR A 143 10.18 -13.97 9.30
N TYR A 144 11.40 -13.47 9.13
CA TYR A 144 11.70 -12.04 9.21
C TYR A 144 12.79 -11.67 8.21
N CYS A 145 13.05 -10.39 8.04
CA CYS A 145 14.10 -9.85 7.17
C CYS A 145 15.20 -9.20 7.98
N LYS A 146 16.38 -9.08 7.40
CA LYS A 146 17.50 -8.32 7.95
C LYS A 146 17.88 -7.18 7.02
N GLY A 147 18.34 -6.07 7.60
CA GLY A 147 18.87 -4.95 6.84
C GLY A 147 17.91 -4.30 5.86
N GLY A 148 16.61 -4.43 6.07
CA GLY A 148 15.59 -3.88 5.17
C GLY A 148 15.38 -4.65 3.87
N ASN A 149 16.05 -5.79 3.70
CA ASN A 149 15.93 -6.60 2.48
C ASN A 149 14.73 -7.56 2.59
N TYR A 150 13.64 -7.27 1.90
CA TYR A 150 12.42 -8.06 1.90
C TYR A 150 12.44 -9.26 0.93
N ASP A 151 13.52 -9.45 0.18
CA ASP A 151 13.72 -10.62 -0.69
C ASP A 151 14.39 -11.79 0.03
N GLN A 152 14.77 -11.61 1.29
CA GLN A 152 15.45 -12.61 2.09
C GLN A 152 14.61 -12.98 3.32
N ALA A 153 14.50 -14.27 3.57
CA ALA A 153 13.77 -14.81 4.71
C ALA A 153 14.72 -15.48 5.70
N TYR A 154 14.63 -15.07 6.95
CA TYR A 154 15.30 -15.71 8.08
C TYR A 154 14.24 -16.33 8.98
N THR A 155 14.50 -17.52 9.50
CA THR A 155 13.54 -18.22 10.35
C THR A 155 13.51 -17.61 11.73
N ILE A 156 12.32 -17.33 12.23
CA ILE A 156 12.13 -17.15 13.66
C ILE A 156 12.33 -18.53 14.30
N SER A 157 13.25 -18.64 15.24
CA SER A 157 13.51 -19.87 15.98
C SER A 157 12.19 -20.45 16.47
N SER A 158 11.93 -21.70 16.14
CA SER A 158 10.63 -22.28 16.38
C SER A 158 10.29 -22.29 17.87
N ARG A 159 9.03 -22.07 18.16
CA ARG A 159 8.47 -22.18 19.52
C ARG A 159 8.73 -23.52 20.18
N ASN A 160 9.06 -24.54 19.42
CA ASN A 160 9.16 -25.92 19.87
C ASN A 160 10.58 -26.48 19.79
N GLY A 161 11.60 -25.62 19.72
CA GLY A 161 12.98 -26.03 19.82
C GLY A 161 13.54 -26.75 18.61
N GLY A 162 12.87 -26.74 17.51
CA GLY A 162 13.35 -27.35 16.32
C GLY A 162 12.60 -26.85 15.12
N ASP A 163 13.19 -25.97 14.37
CA ASP A 163 12.73 -25.82 13.03
C ASP A 163 12.98 -27.13 12.32
N THR A 164 11.97 -27.57 11.68
CA THR A 164 11.98 -28.77 10.87
C THR A 164 12.82 -28.65 9.61
N GLY A 165 13.62 -27.62 9.51
CA GLY A 165 14.75 -27.51 8.62
C GLY A 165 14.51 -27.94 7.21
N THR A 166 13.83 -27.15 6.48
CA THR A 166 13.88 -27.30 5.05
C THR A 166 14.41 -26.01 4.44
N GLY A 167 15.59 -26.09 3.88
CA GLY A 167 16.20 -25.06 3.05
C GLY A 167 16.15 -23.65 3.64
N GLY A 168 17.13 -23.27 4.41
CA GLY A 168 17.23 -21.94 5.00
C GLY A 168 16.32 -21.66 6.20
N ARG A 169 15.47 -22.60 6.56
CA ARG A 169 14.54 -22.46 7.69
C ARG A 169 15.22 -22.62 9.06
N ASN A 170 16.44 -23.11 9.09
CA ASN A 170 17.22 -23.30 10.31
C ASN A 170 18.15 -22.14 10.61
N GLU A 171 18.09 -21.09 9.83
CA GLU A 171 18.90 -19.92 10.12
C GLU A 171 18.30 -19.20 11.32
N GLN A 172 18.94 -19.39 12.46
CA GLN A 172 18.70 -18.62 13.65
C GLN A 172 19.12 -17.18 13.40
N PRO A 173 18.47 -16.18 14.01
CA PRO A 173 19.06 -14.86 14.10
C PRO A 173 20.46 -15.01 14.69
N ASN A 174 21.50 -14.69 13.92
CA ASN A 174 22.88 -14.71 14.41
C ASN A 174 23.22 -13.54 15.34
N ASP A 175 22.22 -12.86 15.84
CA ASP A 175 22.32 -11.70 16.72
C ASP A 175 22.27 -12.05 18.20
N GLY A 176 22.18 -13.34 18.54
CA GLY A 176 22.10 -13.83 19.91
C GLY A 176 20.75 -13.60 20.59
N LEU A 177 19.77 -13.08 19.85
CA LEU A 177 18.42 -12.88 20.38
C LEU A 177 17.62 -14.18 20.31
N SER A 178 16.83 -14.45 21.34
CA SER A 178 15.81 -15.49 21.30
C SER A 178 14.65 -15.07 20.40
N ALA A 179 13.84 -16.03 20.00
CA ALA A 179 12.66 -15.75 19.19
C ALA A 179 11.69 -14.72 19.83
N TRP A 180 11.76 -14.56 21.14
CA TRP A 180 10.98 -13.59 21.91
C TRP A 180 11.55 -12.17 21.89
N GLU A 181 12.83 -12.05 21.62
CA GLU A 181 13.56 -10.80 21.61
C GLU A 181 13.72 -10.24 20.21
N CYS A 182 13.37 -11.01 19.17
CA CYS A 182 13.27 -10.51 17.81
C CYS A 182 12.14 -9.46 17.77
N LYS A 183 12.53 -8.20 17.88
CA LYS A 183 11.63 -7.07 17.69
C LYS A 183 11.59 -6.75 16.20
N TYR A 184 10.40 -6.73 15.65
CA TYR A 184 10.12 -6.34 14.27
C TYR A 184 10.15 -4.84 14.12
#